data_95957c62f57db32ff1eb51daa89b742a
#
_entry.id   95957c62f57db32ff1eb51daa89b742a
#
_cell.length_a   1.000
_cell.length_b   1.000
_cell.length_c   1.000
_cell.angle_alpha   90.00
_cell.angle_beta   90.00
_cell.angle_gamma   90.00
#
_symmetry.space_group_name_H-M   'P 1'
#
loop_
_entity.id
_entity.type
_entity.pdbx_description
1 polymer ?
#
loop_
_entity_poly.entity_id
_entity_poly.type
_entity_poly.pdbx_seq_one_letter_code
_entity_poly.pdbx_strand_id
1 'polypeptide(L)'
;MIDISNPNNVIKYLLEKDYENKICVECKSPMPTHVSINNSVLLCTNCAEKHKQLGYNISYIRELNDDWDQYLLNFLERGGNSRYIRLCNQYDLNQMPIEEKLKTKILDYYRLLVSNNFLIFNIFFNYIDKNRSFS
;
A
#
# COMPACT_ATOMS: atom_id res chain seq x y z
N MET A 1 18.22 -12.77 4.73
CA MET A 1 16.90 -12.86 5.42
C MET A 1 16.91 -11.99 6.67
N ILE A 2 15.89 -11.19 6.86
CA ILE A 2 15.80 -10.29 8.02
C ILE A 2 15.17 -11.00 9.22
N ASP A 3 15.56 -10.56 10.41
CA ASP A 3 14.94 -11.01 11.65
C ASP A 3 13.70 -10.15 11.92
N ILE A 4 12.53 -10.69 11.60
CA ILE A 4 11.27 -9.96 11.72
C ILE A 4 10.77 -9.84 13.16
N SER A 5 11.43 -10.50 14.12
CA SER A 5 11.05 -10.35 15.53
C SER A 5 11.36 -8.94 16.07
N ASN A 6 12.22 -8.20 15.38
CA ASN A 6 12.53 -6.82 15.73
C ASN A 6 11.89 -5.89 14.68
N PRO A 7 10.87 -5.09 15.05
CA PRO A 7 10.22 -4.19 14.11
C PRO A 7 11.16 -3.21 13.41
N ASN A 8 12.24 -2.80 14.06
CA ASN A 8 13.20 -1.89 13.45
C ASN A 8 13.86 -2.49 12.21
N ASN A 9 14.07 -3.81 12.19
CA ASN A 9 14.60 -4.50 11.02
C ASN A 9 13.61 -4.48 9.86
N VAL A 10 12.33 -4.65 10.15
CA VAL A 10 11.28 -4.60 9.13
C VAL A 10 11.18 -3.19 8.55
N ILE A 11 11.18 -2.18 9.40
CA ILE A 11 11.11 -0.78 8.97
C ILE A 11 12.29 -0.46 8.05
N LYS A 12 13.50 -0.80 8.47
CA LYS A 12 14.70 -0.57 7.66
C LYS A 12 14.60 -1.26 6.31
N TYR A 13 14.17 -2.52 6.30
CA TYR A 13 14.00 -3.30 5.08
C TYR A 13 13.01 -2.62 4.12
N LEU A 14 11.87 -2.19 4.61
CA LEU A 14 10.84 -1.56 3.78
C LEU A 14 11.32 -0.22 3.20
N LEU A 15 12.05 0.56 3.98
CA LEU A 15 12.57 1.85 3.53
C LEU A 15 13.68 1.69 2.50
N GLU A 16 14.49 0.66 2.61
CA GLU A 16 15.57 0.39 1.66
C GLU A 16 15.05 -0.25 0.37
N LYS A 17 14.02 -1.08 0.49
CA LYS A 17 13.45 -1.79 -0.66
C LYS A 17 12.77 -0.83 -1.64
N ASP A 18 12.12 0.20 -1.13
CA ASP A 18 11.32 1.13 -1.94
C ASP A 18 11.56 2.54 -1.41
N TYR A 19 12.24 3.36 -2.22
CA TYR A 19 12.59 4.72 -1.81
C TYR A 19 11.36 5.55 -1.44
N GLU A 20 10.24 5.36 -2.14
CA GLU A 20 9.01 6.10 -1.88
C GLU A 20 8.37 5.73 -0.53
N ASN A 21 8.79 4.64 0.09
CA ASN A 21 8.34 4.29 1.43
C ASN A 21 8.86 5.24 2.51
N LYS A 22 9.80 6.12 2.17
CA LYS A 22 10.34 7.10 3.11
C LYS A 22 9.41 8.28 3.37
N ILE A 23 8.37 8.43 2.55
CA ILE A 23 7.38 9.49 2.71
C ILE A 23 5.99 8.91 2.70
N CYS A 24 5.04 9.61 3.33
CA CYS A 24 3.64 9.21 3.31
C CYS A 24 3.12 9.14 1.89
N VAL A 25 2.48 8.04 1.51
CA VAL A 25 2.00 7.86 0.14
C VAL A 25 0.93 8.86 -0.23
N GLU A 26 0.16 9.36 0.74
CA GLU A 26 -0.94 10.27 0.46
C GLU A 26 -0.51 11.74 0.46
N CYS A 27 0.11 12.21 1.53
CA CYS A 27 0.42 13.63 1.70
C CYS A 27 1.88 14.00 1.49
N LYS A 28 2.75 13.01 1.28
CA LYS A 28 4.19 13.19 1.04
C LYS A 28 4.99 13.69 2.24
N SER A 29 4.41 13.75 3.44
CA SER A 29 5.19 14.11 4.63
C SER A 29 6.25 13.05 4.92
N PRO A 30 7.39 13.43 5.49
CA PRO A 30 8.48 12.49 5.74
C PRO A 30 8.19 11.58 6.92
N MET A 31 8.90 10.46 6.98
CA MET A 31 8.92 9.53 8.11
C MET A 31 7.55 8.95 8.45
N PRO A 32 7.02 8.07 7.59
CA PRO A 32 5.76 7.39 7.90
C PRO A 32 5.86 6.60 9.22
N THR A 33 4.75 6.53 9.91
CA THR A 33 4.64 5.83 11.19
C THR A 33 3.69 4.64 11.16
N HIS A 34 2.90 4.55 10.11
CA HIS A 34 1.84 3.54 9.98
C HIS A 34 1.91 2.85 8.64
N VAL A 35 1.21 1.74 8.55
CA VAL A 35 1.12 0.96 7.32
C VAL A 35 -0.33 0.54 7.12
N SER A 36 -0.78 0.62 5.87
CA SER A 36 -2.03 -0.01 5.45
C SER A 36 -1.64 -1.35 4.83
N ILE A 37 -1.91 -2.43 5.53
CA ILE A 37 -1.46 -3.76 5.13
C ILE A 37 -2.07 -4.16 3.78
N ASN A 38 -3.40 -4.06 3.67
CA ASN A 38 -4.10 -4.53 2.48
C ASN A 38 -3.96 -3.60 1.26
N ASN A 39 -3.51 -2.37 1.45
CA ASN A 39 -3.14 -1.47 0.35
C ASN A 39 -1.64 -1.45 0.10
N SER A 40 -0.87 -2.08 0.98
CA SER A 40 0.60 -2.18 0.89
C SER A 40 1.28 -0.82 0.76
N VAL A 41 0.92 0.12 1.63
CA VAL A 41 1.48 1.48 1.61
C VAL A 41 1.82 1.95 3.02
N LEU A 42 2.78 2.87 3.08
CA LEU A 42 3.20 3.51 4.33
C LEU A 42 2.62 4.92 4.41
N LEU A 43 2.19 5.30 5.60
CA LEU A 43 1.39 6.49 5.85
C LEU A 43 1.87 7.25 7.09
N CYS A 44 1.68 8.56 7.08
CA CYS A 44 1.82 9.35 8.30
C CYS A 44 0.61 9.13 9.23
N THR A 45 0.71 9.60 10.47
CA THR A 45 -0.36 9.44 11.45
C THR A 45 -1.69 10.03 10.99
N ASN A 46 -1.66 11.23 10.41
CA ASN A 46 -2.89 11.90 9.96
C ASN A 46 -3.59 11.15 8.82
N CYS A 47 -2.83 10.70 7.84
CA CYS A 47 -3.41 9.96 6.72
C CYS A 47 -3.86 8.57 7.15
N ALA A 48 -3.14 7.93 8.09
CA ALA A 48 -3.55 6.66 8.66
C ALA A 48 -4.92 6.78 9.34
N GLU A 49 -5.17 7.89 10.03
CA GLU A 49 -6.45 8.13 10.68
C GLU A 49 -7.59 8.23 9.66
N LYS A 50 -7.35 8.90 8.55
CA LYS A 50 -8.33 8.97 7.46
C LYS A 50 -8.60 7.60 6.85
N HIS A 51 -7.58 6.78 6.71
CA HIS A 51 -7.74 5.40 6.24
C HIS A 51 -8.56 4.58 7.21
N LYS A 52 -8.31 4.70 8.52
CA LYS A 52 -9.05 3.96 9.54
C LYS A 52 -10.55 4.21 9.48
N GLN A 53 -10.95 5.44 9.19
CA GLN A 53 -12.36 5.81 9.12
C GLN A 53 -13.13 5.07 8.03
N LEU A 54 -12.43 4.54 7.03
CA LEU A 54 -13.07 3.81 5.94
C LEU A 54 -13.38 2.36 6.31
N GLY A 55 -12.85 1.89 7.42
CA GLY A 55 -13.08 0.54 7.88
C GLY A 55 -11.98 -0.43 7.51
N TYR A 56 -11.93 -1.49 8.27
CA TYR A 56 -10.90 -2.51 8.24
C TYR A 56 -10.74 -3.18 6.87
N ASN A 57 -11.85 -3.41 6.18
CA ASN A 57 -11.83 -4.09 4.88
C ASN A 57 -11.23 -3.22 3.77
N ILE A 58 -11.34 -1.91 3.90
CA ILE A 58 -10.77 -0.98 2.92
C ILE A 58 -9.33 -0.65 3.27
N SER A 59 -9.03 -0.44 4.56
CA SER A 59 -7.66 -0.16 4.96
C SER A 59 -7.41 -0.70 6.37
N TYR A 60 -6.58 -1.73 6.44
CA TYR A 60 -6.17 -2.32 7.71
C TYR A 60 -4.87 -1.67 8.15
N ILE A 61 -5.01 -0.77 9.13
CA ILE A 61 -3.90 0.06 9.62
C ILE A 61 -3.21 -0.59 10.80
N ARG A 62 -1.88 -0.60 10.75
CA ARG A 62 -1.04 -0.97 11.88
C ARG A 62 0.09 0.04 12.02
N GLU A 63 0.65 0.13 13.23
CA GLU A 63 1.85 0.93 13.43
C GLU A 63 3.07 0.17 12.91
N LEU A 64 4.01 0.89 12.30
CA LEU A 64 5.23 0.28 11.77
C LEU A 64 6.07 -0.40 12.84
N ASN A 65 6.06 0.12 14.07
CA ASN A 65 6.83 -0.45 15.17
C ASN A 65 6.08 -1.52 15.97
N ASP A 66 4.91 -1.95 15.48
CA ASP A 66 4.17 -3.06 16.08
C ASP A 66 4.78 -4.39 15.64
N ASP A 67 4.27 -5.49 16.18
CA ASP A 67 4.77 -6.83 15.88
C ASP A 67 4.50 -7.20 14.42
N TRP A 68 5.48 -7.82 13.80
CA TRP A 68 5.39 -8.29 12.42
C TRP A 68 5.45 -9.81 12.38
N ASP A 69 4.74 -10.39 11.44
CA ASP A 69 4.92 -11.78 11.03
C ASP A 69 5.12 -11.84 9.51
N GLN A 70 5.50 -13.00 9.01
CA GLN A 70 5.79 -13.15 7.59
C GLN A 70 4.54 -12.91 6.73
N TYR A 71 3.37 -13.25 7.23
CA TYR A 71 2.12 -13.05 6.50
C TYR A 71 1.88 -11.56 6.23
N LEU A 72 2.03 -10.73 7.26
CA LEU A 72 1.86 -9.28 7.12
C LEU A 72 2.93 -8.67 6.21
N LEU A 73 4.18 -9.10 6.38
CA LEU A 73 5.28 -8.61 5.56
C LEU A 73 5.09 -8.94 4.08
N ASN A 74 4.52 -10.11 3.79
CA ASN A 74 4.28 -10.51 2.40
C ASN A 74 3.37 -9.53 1.65
N PHE A 75 2.40 -8.92 2.33
CA PHE A 75 1.57 -7.88 1.71
C PHE A 75 2.44 -6.71 1.25
N LEU A 76 3.35 -6.26 2.11
CA LEU A 76 4.21 -5.12 1.80
C LEU A 76 5.22 -5.45 0.72
N GLU A 77 5.61 -6.70 0.61
CA GLU A 77 6.53 -7.13 -0.44
C GLU A 77 5.89 -7.14 -1.82
N ARG A 78 4.57 -7.33 -1.89
CA ARG A 78 3.85 -7.35 -3.17
C ARG A 78 3.51 -5.97 -3.69
N GLY A 79 3.57 -4.94 -2.86
CA GLY A 79 3.19 -3.59 -3.24
C GLY A 79 4.28 -2.57 -2.94
N GLY A 80 4.00 -1.69 -1.99
CA GLY A 80 4.86 -0.58 -1.62
C GLY A 80 4.38 0.73 -2.23
N ASN A 81 4.91 1.83 -1.72
CA ASN A 81 4.43 3.16 -2.12
C ASN A 81 4.63 3.43 -3.61
N SER A 82 5.74 2.98 -4.20
CA SER A 82 6.00 3.23 -5.62
C SER A 82 4.94 2.61 -6.54
N ARG A 83 4.50 1.39 -6.25
CA ARG A 83 3.48 0.74 -7.07
C ARG A 83 2.13 1.44 -6.96
N TYR A 84 1.76 1.82 -5.75
CA TYR A 84 0.52 2.55 -5.49
C TYR A 84 0.53 3.89 -6.23
N ILE A 85 1.63 4.62 -6.15
CA ILE A 85 1.77 5.93 -6.82
C ILE A 85 1.62 5.78 -8.33
N ARG A 86 2.30 4.78 -8.92
CA ARG A 86 2.20 4.55 -10.36
C ARG A 86 0.78 4.20 -10.78
N LEU A 87 0.11 3.35 -10.00
CA LEU A 87 -1.27 2.98 -10.29
C LEU A 87 -2.18 4.20 -10.25
N CYS A 88 -2.06 5.02 -9.21
CA CYS A 88 -2.87 6.22 -9.07
C CYS A 88 -2.59 7.22 -10.20
N ASN A 89 -1.34 7.36 -10.62
CA ASN A 89 -0.98 8.22 -11.75
C ASN A 89 -1.61 7.71 -13.05
N GLN A 90 -1.57 6.42 -13.27
CA GLN A 90 -2.06 5.79 -14.49
C GLN A 90 -3.57 5.99 -14.68
N TYR A 91 -4.32 6.02 -13.59
CA TYR A 91 -5.77 6.13 -13.62
C TYR A 91 -6.30 7.46 -13.11
N ASP A 92 -5.42 8.46 -13.00
CA ASP A 92 -5.79 9.83 -12.61
C ASP A 92 -6.51 9.90 -11.26
N LEU A 93 -6.06 9.11 -10.30
CA LEU A 93 -6.67 9.05 -8.97
C LEU A 93 -6.03 10.02 -7.97
N ASN A 94 -4.91 10.64 -8.32
CA ASN A 94 -4.11 11.42 -7.38
C ASN A 94 -4.84 12.63 -6.80
N GLN A 95 -5.77 13.21 -7.55
CA GLN A 95 -6.51 14.39 -7.10
C GLN A 95 -7.77 14.04 -6.32
N MET A 96 -8.10 12.77 -6.22
CA MET A 96 -9.27 12.35 -5.46
C MET A 96 -9.00 12.41 -3.97
N PRO A 97 -9.99 12.79 -3.15
CA PRO A 97 -9.89 12.60 -1.71
C PRO A 97 -9.64 11.12 -1.38
N ILE A 98 -8.94 10.89 -0.28
CA ILE A 98 -8.57 9.52 0.14
C ILE A 98 -9.79 8.59 0.14
N GLU A 99 -10.91 9.04 0.72
CA GLU A 99 -12.10 8.21 0.84
C GLU A 99 -12.68 7.79 -0.50
N GLU A 100 -12.67 8.68 -1.49
CA GLU A 100 -13.16 8.35 -2.84
C GLU A 100 -12.19 7.44 -3.56
N LYS A 101 -10.91 7.76 -3.48
CA LYS A 101 -9.84 7.02 -4.16
C LYS A 101 -9.84 5.55 -3.72
N LEU A 102 -9.89 5.30 -2.42
CA LEU A 102 -9.81 3.94 -1.89
C LEU A 102 -11.05 3.11 -2.18
N LYS A 103 -12.16 3.75 -2.54
CA LYS A 103 -13.39 3.04 -2.90
C LYS A 103 -13.53 2.77 -4.40
N THR A 104 -12.56 3.18 -5.22
CA THR A 104 -12.61 2.90 -6.66
C THR A 104 -12.42 1.40 -6.92
N LYS A 105 -12.93 0.94 -8.06
CA LYS A 105 -12.74 -0.44 -8.49
C LYS A 105 -11.26 -0.78 -8.69
N ILE A 106 -10.48 0.19 -9.17
CA ILE A 106 -9.06 -0.07 -9.41
C ILE A 106 -8.34 -0.38 -8.09
N LEU A 107 -8.66 0.33 -7.01
CA LEU A 107 -8.06 0.05 -5.71
C LEU A 107 -8.60 -1.25 -5.10
N ASP A 108 -9.88 -1.59 -5.36
CA ASP A 108 -10.42 -2.89 -4.95
C ASP A 108 -9.61 -4.05 -5.57
N TYR A 109 -9.34 -3.97 -6.86
CA TYR A 109 -8.54 -4.99 -7.54
C TYR A 109 -7.09 -4.98 -7.08
N TYR A 110 -6.55 -3.80 -6.83
CA TYR A 110 -5.18 -3.69 -6.31
C TYR A 110 -5.03 -4.41 -4.96
N ARG A 111 -5.99 -4.20 -4.05
CA ARG A 111 -5.98 -4.90 -2.76
C ARG A 111 -6.06 -6.41 -2.93
N LEU A 112 -6.87 -6.86 -3.88
CA LEU A 112 -6.97 -8.28 -4.18
C LEU A 112 -5.62 -8.84 -4.65
N LEU A 113 -4.94 -8.11 -5.52
CA LEU A 113 -3.63 -8.52 -6.05
C LEU A 113 -2.57 -8.56 -4.97
N VAL A 114 -2.55 -7.58 -4.08
CA VAL A 114 -1.58 -7.51 -3.00
C VAL A 114 -1.77 -8.68 -2.03
N SER A 115 -2.99 -9.18 -1.88
CA SER A 115 -3.30 -10.32 -1.01
C SER A 115 -3.06 -11.67 -1.69
N ASN A 116 -2.79 -11.71 -2.99
CA ASN A 116 -2.67 -12.93 -3.78
C ASN A 116 -1.23 -13.16 -4.25
N ASN A 117 -1.06 -14.12 -5.17
CA ASN A 117 0.25 -14.47 -5.67
C ASN A 117 0.67 -13.59 -6.86
N PHE A 118 1.95 -13.71 -7.20
CA PHE A 118 2.58 -12.91 -8.24
C PHE A 118 1.95 -13.11 -9.62
N LEU A 119 1.50 -14.33 -9.91
CA LEU A 119 0.90 -14.64 -11.22
C LEU A 119 -0.38 -13.83 -11.45
N ILE A 120 -1.26 -13.78 -10.46
CA ILE A 120 -2.50 -13.01 -10.54
C ILE A 120 -2.17 -11.52 -10.72
N PHE A 121 -1.18 -11.03 -10.00
CA PHE A 121 -0.70 -9.66 -10.10
C PHE A 121 -0.31 -9.32 -11.55
N ASN A 122 0.50 -10.16 -12.18
CA ASN A 122 0.93 -9.95 -13.56
C ASN A 122 -0.22 -9.98 -14.57
N ILE A 123 -1.14 -10.91 -14.40
CA ILE A 123 -2.31 -11.02 -15.27
C ILE A 123 -3.14 -9.73 -15.18
N PHE A 124 -3.35 -9.22 -13.98
CA PHE A 124 -4.11 -7.99 -13.77
C PHE A 124 -3.44 -6.80 -14.45
N PHE A 125 -2.14 -6.60 -14.26
CA PHE A 125 -1.46 -5.45 -14.85
C PHE A 125 -1.44 -5.53 -16.38
N ASN A 126 -1.34 -6.72 -16.95
CA ASN A 126 -1.48 -6.88 -18.40
C ASN A 126 -2.87 -6.50 -18.86
N TYR A 127 -3.88 -6.86 -18.09
CA TYR A 127 -5.27 -6.52 -18.40
C TYR A 127 -5.50 -5.02 -18.39
N ILE A 128 -5.05 -4.32 -17.36
CA ILE A 128 -5.29 -2.88 -17.24
C ILE A 128 -4.49 -2.06 -18.27
N ASP A 129 -3.34 -2.55 -18.72
CA ASP A 129 -2.62 -1.90 -19.81
C ASP A 129 -3.43 -1.86 -21.10
N LYS A 130 -4.26 -2.86 -21.32
CA LYS A 130 -5.11 -2.94 -22.50
C LYS A 130 -6.43 -2.20 -22.33
N ASN A 131 -6.91 -2.06 -21.10
CA ASN A 131 -8.26 -1.54 -20.80
C ASN A 131 -8.15 -0.38 -19.80
N ARG A 132 -7.71 0.77 -20.26
CA ARG A 132 -7.38 1.91 -19.41
C ARG A 132 -8.58 2.68 -18.85
N SER A 133 -9.78 2.33 -19.23
CA SER A 133 -11.00 2.94 -18.70
C SER A 133 -11.49 2.30 -17.40
N PHE A 134 -10.67 1.49 -16.79
CA PHE A 134 -10.99 0.76 -15.58
C PHE A 134 -10.87 1.67 -14.34
N SER A 135 -11.98 1.96 -13.69
CA SER A 135 -11.98 2.85 -12.52
C SER A 135 -12.84 2.34 -11.36
#